data_f402ad30389737766d43987c99be1362
#
_entry.id   f402ad30389737766d43987c99be1362
#
_cell.length_a   1.000
_cell.length_b   1.000
_cell.length_c   1.000
_cell.angle_alpha   90.00
_cell.angle_beta   90.00
_cell.angle_gamma   90.00
#
_symmetry.space_group_name_H-M   'P 1'
#
loop_
_entity.id
_entity.type
_entity.pdbx_description
1 polymer ?
#
loop_
_entity_poly.entity_id
_entity_poly.type
_entity_poly.pdbx_seq_one_letter_code
_entity_poly.pdbx_strand_id
1 'polypeptide(L)'
;MASINKVILIGNLGKDPEMKFTPTGKETCKFSLATNAKWTDANGEKKEAVTWHNIETWNRLAEICNKYLHKGSQVYIEGRIDNRSWNDQGIKKYYSSVVAEKVQFLGSKSEVAVDQQYEGEIGRAHV
;
A
#
# COMPACT_ATOMS: atom_id res chain seq x y z
N MET A 1 -11.15 21.68 15.53
CA MET A 1 -11.86 20.76 14.63
C MET A 1 -11.18 19.42 14.65
N ALA A 2 -11.95 18.36 14.88
CA ALA A 2 -11.40 17.00 14.85
C ALA A 2 -11.49 16.45 13.44
N SER A 3 -10.49 15.70 13.03
CA SER A 3 -10.49 15.03 11.74
C SER A 3 -9.76 13.70 11.84
N ILE A 4 -10.09 12.80 10.94
CA ILE A 4 -9.41 11.52 10.83
C ILE A 4 -9.27 11.16 9.35
N ASN A 5 -8.13 10.61 9.00
CA ASN A 5 -7.88 10.09 7.66
C ASN A 5 -7.08 8.82 7.82
N LYS A 6 -7.76 7.70 7.76
CA LYS A 6 -7.14 6.40 8.00
C LYS A 6 -7.69 5.35 7.05
N VAL A 7 -6.78 4.55 6.50
CA VAL A 7 -7.12 3.45 5.60
C VAL A 7 -6.43 2.19 6.12
N ILE A 8 -7.16 1.10 6.13
CA ILE A 8 -6.64 -0.21 6.50
C ILE A 8 -6.96 -1.17 5.37
N LEU A 9 -5.94 -1.83 4.84
CA LEU A 9 -6.08 -2.75 3.71
C LEU A 9 -5.29 -4.02 3.96
N ILE A 10 -5.86 -5.14 3.52
CA ILE A 10 -5.14 -6.41 3.39
C ILE A 10 -5.39 -6.87 1.97
N GLY A 11 -4.33 -7.13 1.24
CA GLY A 11 -4.48 -7.57 -0.14
C GLY A 11 -3.19 -8.12 -0.69
N ASN A 12 -3.17 -8.33 -1.99
CA ASN A 12 -2.03 -8.92 -2.69
C ASN A 12 -1.49 -7.96 -3.74
N LEU A 13 -0.17 -7.94 -3.89
CA LEU A 13 0.47 -7.13 -4.92
C LEU A 13 0.19 -7.72 -6.29
N GLY A 14 -0.13 -6.86 -7.25
CA GLY A 14 -0.34 -7.27 -8.64
C GLY A 14 0.93 -7.30 -9.46
N LYS A 15 1.96 -6.60 -9.01
CA LYS A 15 3.26 -6.50 -9.67
C LYS A 15 4.33 -6.35 -8.61
N ASP A 16 5.58 -6.51 -9.02
CA ASP A 16 6.70 -6.18 -8.14
C ASP A 16 6.68 -4.68 -7.82
N PRO A 17 7.03 -4.29 -6.60
CA PRO A 17 7.06 -2.87 -6.25
C PRO A 17 8.16 -2.12 -7.01
N GLU A 18 7.93 -0.83 -7.23
CA GLU A 18 8.88 0.05 -7.91
C GLU A 18 9.52 0.99 -6.91
N MET A 19 10.84 0.96 -6.85
CA MET A 19 11.62 1.85 -6.02
C MET A 19 12.08 3.03 -6.84
N LYS A 20 11.92 4.24 -6.31
CA LYS A 20 12.38 5.46 -6.97
C LYS A 20 12.98 6.40 -5.93
N PHE A 21 13.81 7.30 -6.42
CA PHE A 21 14.37 8.36 -5.59
C PHE A 21 13.86 9.69 -6.11
N THR A 22 13.45 10.55 -5.18
CA THR A 22 13.04 11.91 -5.55
C THR A 22 14.28 12.76 -5.87
N PRO A 23 14.10 13.92 -6.51
CA PRO A 23 15.24 14.82 -6.77
C PRO A 23 15.99 15.24 -5.52
N THR A 24 15.35 15.21 -4.36
CA THR A 24 16.00 15.52 -3.09
C THR A 24 16.64 14.31 -2.43
N GLY A 25 16.60 13.14 -3.08
CA GLY A 25 17.26 11.94 -2.58
C GLY A 25 16.41 11.07 -1.66
N LYS A 26 15.13 11.37 -1.50
CA LYS A 26 14.26 10.55 -0.66
C LYS A 26 13.83 9.31 -1.41
N GLU A 27 13.77 8.20 -0.68
CA GLU A 27 13.33 6.93 -1.25
C GLU A 27 11.80 6.82 -1.22
N THR A 28 11.24 6.33 -2.31
CA THR A 28 9.81 6.01 -2.37
C THR A 28 9.65 4.67 -3.07
N CYS A 29 8.76 3.84 -2.55
CA CYS A 29 8.43 2.55 -3.15
C CYS A 29 6.93 2.51 -3.35
N LYS A 30 6.50 2.27 -4.58
CA LYS A 30 5.09 2.26 -4.94
C LYS A 30 4.69 0.90 -5.46
N PHE A 31 3.49 0.49 -5.13
CA PHE A 31 2.93 -0.76 -5.64
C PHE A 31 1.41 -0.69 -5.66
N SER A 32 0.82 -1.59 -6.46
CA SER A 32 -0.63 -1.74 -6.53
C SER A 32 -1.05 -2.92 -5.67
N LEU A 33 -2.08 -2.70 -4.86
CA LEU A 33 -2.60 -3.71 -3.95
C LEU A 33 -4.03 -4.03 -4.35
N ALA A 34 -4.31 -5.31 -4.55
CA ALA A 34 -5.65 -5.78 -4.91
C ALA A 34 -6.40 -6.24 -3.67
N THR A 35 -7.62 -5.72 -3.52
CA THR A 35 -8.56 -6.23 -2.52
C THR A 35 -9.77 -6.77 -3.25
N ASN A 36 -10.28 -7.90 -2.77
CA ASN A 36 -11.42 -8.58 -3.39
C ASN A 36 -12.67 -8.41 -2.55
N ALA A 37 -13.78 -8.14 -3.21
CA ALA A 37 -15.09 -8.13 -2.59
C ALA A 37 -15.95 -9.20 -3.24
N LYS A 38 -16.64 -9.98 -2.43
CA LYS A 38 -17.57 -11.01 -2.91
C LYS A 38 -18.91 -10.78 -2.27
N TRP A 39 -19.96 -10.88 -3.07
CA TRP A 39 -21.31 -10.72 -2.56
C TRP A 39 -22.29 -11.53 -3.42
N THR A 40 -23.50 -11.69 -2.91
CA THR A 40 -24.59 -12.33 -3.64
C THR A 40 -25.60 -11.26 -4.01
N ASP A 41 -25.97 -11.18 -5.28
CA ASP A 41 -26.92 -10.17 -5.74
C ASP A 41 -28.37 -10.56 -5.44
N ALA A 42 -29.30 -9.70 -5.84
CA ALA A 42 -30.72 -9.92 -5.59
C ALA A 42 -31.28 -11.17 -6.29
N ASN A 43 -30.60 -11.63 -7.33
CA ASN A 43 -31.00 -12.83 -8.07
C ASN A 43 -30.37 -14.12 -7.54
N GLY A 44 -29.63 -14.03 -6.45
CA GLY A 44 -28.93 -15.18 -5.88
C GLY A 44 -27.62 -15.53 -6.57
N GLU A 45 -27.15 -14.70 -7.50
CA GLU A 45 -25.89 -14.92 -8.19
C GLU A 45 -24.72 -14.39 -7.37
N LYS A 46 -23.64 -15.17 -7.35
CA LYS A 46 -22.42 -14.75 -6.67
C LYS A 46 -21.63 -13.80 -7.56
N LYS A 47 -21.26 -12.67 -7.01
CA LYS A 47 -20.50 -11.65 -7.71
C LYS A 47 -19.17 -11.41 -7.01
N GLU A 48 -18.20 -10.94 -7.79
CA GLU A 48 -16.87 -10.65 -7.29
C GLU A 48 -16.34 -9.42 -7.99
N ALA A 49 -15.64 -8.57 -7.24
CA ALA A 49 -14.98 -7.39 -7.81
C ALA A 49 -13.63 -7.22 -7.15
N VAL A 50 -12.68 -6.71 -7.94
CA VAL A 50 -11.33 -6.41 -7.48
C VAL A 50 -11.16 -4.90 -7.49
N THR A 51 -10.68 -4.35 -6.39
CA THR A 51 -10.32 -2.95 -6.30
C THR A 51 -8.81 -2.84 -6.22
N TRP A 52 -8.22 -1.99 -7.05
CA TRP A 52 -6.79 -1.74 -7.06
C TRP A 52 -6.49 -0.45 -6.31
N HIS A 53 -5.60 -0.54 -5.35
CA HIS A 53 -5.18 0.60 -4.54
C HIS A 53 -3.74 0.95 -4.86
N ASN A 54 -3.47 2.22 -5.02
CA ASN A 54 -2.11 2.71 -5.22
C ASN A 54 -1.49 2.97 -3.86
N ILE A 55 -0.43 2.25 -3.54
CA ILE A 55 0.23 2.35 -2.24
C ILE A 55 1.57 3.04 -2.41
N GLU A 56 1.84 4.04 -1.57
CA GLU A 56 3.12 4.72 -1.53
C GLU A 56 3.77 4.49 -0.18
N THR A 57 5.04 4.17 -0.20
CA THR A 57 5.84 4.06 1.02
C THR A 57 7.06 4.95 0.85
N TRP A 58 7.54 5.50 1.96
CA TRP A 58 8.63 6.48 1.95
C TRP A 58 9.73 6.10 2.90
N ASN A 59 10.95 6.54 2.59
CA ASN A 59 12.13 6.41 3.44
C ASN A 59 12.42 4.95 3.81
N ARG A 60 12.58 4.67 5.08
CA ARG A 60 12.93 3.34 5.54
C ARG A 60 11.89 2.30 5.19
N LEU A 61 10.62 2.66 5.28
CA LEU A 61 9.52 1.76 4.93
C LEU A 61 9.58 1.39 3.44
N ALA A 62 9.95 2.36 2.58
CA ALA A 62 10.11 2.11 1.16
C ALA A 62 11.21 1.09 0.89
N GLU A 63 12.33 1.23 1.58
CA GLU A 63 13.45 0.30 1.48
C GLU A 63 13.04 -1.12 1.82
N ILE A 64 12.30 -1.28 2.92
CA ILE A 64 11.87 -2.59 3.39
C ILE A 64 10.86 -3.19 2.43
N CYS A 65 9.90 -2.41 1.94
CA CYS A 65 8.92 -2.91 0.98
C CYS A 65 9.59 -3.34 -0.32
N ASN A 66 10.55 -2.57 -0.79
CA ASN A 66 11.27 -2.94 -1.99
C ASN A 66 12.06 -4.24 -1.82
N LYS A 67 12.60 -4.47 -0.64
CA LYS A 67 13.41 -5.65 -0.35
C LYS A 67 12.59 -6.91 -0.19
N TYR A 68 11.46 -6.84 0.47
CA TYR A 68 10.71 -8.02 0.87
C TYR A 68 9.43 -8.30 0.08
N LEU A 69 8.87 -7.32 -0.60
CA LEU A 69 7.65 -7.52 -1.35
C LEU A 69 7.94 -7.89 -2.80
N HIS A 70 7.05 -8.68 -3.36
CA HIS A 70 7.10 -9.06 -4.78
C HIS A 70 5.69 -9.32 -5.26
N LYS A 71 5.53 -9.50 -6.55
CA LYS A 71 4.25 -9.85 -7.14
C LYS A 71 3.63 -11.04 -6.41
N GLY A 72 2.38 -10.89 -5.99
CA GLY A 72 1.65 -11.93 -5.29
C GLY A 72 1.79 -11.89 -3.78
N SER A 73 2.69 -11.10 -3.23
CA SER A 73 2.84 -10.99 -1.76
C SER A 73 1.56 -10.50 -1.12
N GLN A 74 1.20 -11.09 0.00
CA GLN A 74 0.08 -10.62 0.81
C GLN A 74 0.60 -9.69 1.90
N VAL A 75 -0.06 -8.57 2.09
CA VAL A 75 0.41 -7.55 3.01
C VAL A 75 -0.75 -6.82 3.67
N TYR A 76 -0.54 -6.42 4.92
CA TYR A 76 -1.42 -5.55 5.67
C TYR A 76 -0.85 -4.12 5.61
N ILE A 77 -1.69 -3.18 5.24
CA ILE A 77 -1.31 -1.78 5.12
C ILE A 77 -2.20 -0.93 6.02
N GLU A 78 -1.60 -0.01 6.73
CA GLU A 78 -2.30 0.99 7.50
C GLU A 78 -1.71 2.35 7.12
N GLY A 79 -2.55 3.29 6.72
CA GLY A 79 -2.07 4.57 6.26
C GLY A 79 -3.19 5.59 6.11
N ARG A 80 -2.99 6.55 5.23
CA ARG A 80 -3.94 7.62 4.97
C ARG A 80 -4.13 7.83 3.47
N ILE A 81 -5.25 8.41 3.10
CA ILE A 81 -5.51 8.77 1.70
C ILE A 81 -4.84 10.10 1.40
N ASP A 82 -4.12 10.13 0.29
CA ASP A 82 -3.51 11.35 -0.24
C ASP A 82 -4.04 11.58 -1.65
N ASN A 83 -4.71 12.71 -1.85
CA ASN A 83 -5.25 13.08 -3.16
C ASN A 83 -4.43 14.23 -3.71
N ARG A 84 -4.03 14.08 -4.98
CA ARG A 84 -3.31 15.11 -5.70
C ARG A 84 -4.09 15.51 -6.93
N SER A 85 -3.99 16.77 -7.29
CA SER A 85 -4.57 17.25 -8.54
C SER A 85 -3.61 18.24 -9.18
N TRP A 86 -3.60 18.25 -10.50
CA TRP A 86 -2.77 19.18 -11.27
C TRP A 86 -3.43 19.46 -12.62
N ASN A 87 -3.00 20.53 -13.25
CA ASN A 87 -3.47 20.88 -14.59
C ASN A 87 -2.45 20.40 -15.61
N ASP A 88 -2.93 19.71 -16.63
CA ASP A 88 -2.12 19.23 -17.73
C ASP A 88 -2.77 19.70 -19.03
N GLN A 89 -2.18 20.71 -19.64
CA GLN A 89 -2.68 21.31 -20.89
C GLN A 89 -4.15 21.72 -20.80
N GLY A 90 -4.52 22.34 -19.67
CA GLY A 90 -5.88 22.80 -19.44
C GLY A 90 -6.85 21.74 -18.94
N ILE A 91 -6.39 20.51 -18.80
CA ILE A 91 -7.19 19.42 -18.27
C ILE A 91 -6.78 19.16 -16.83
N LYS A 92 -7.75 19.14 -15.93
CA LYS A 92 -7.47 18.87 -14.53
C LYS A 92 -7.40 17.36 -14.33
N LYS A 93 -6.27 16.91 -13.78
CA LYS A 93 -6.03 15.51 -13.51
C LYS A 93 -5.95 15.24 -12.00
N TYR A 94 -6.36 14.05 -11.61
CA TYR A 94 -6.45 13.64 -10.21
C TYR A 94 -5.71 12.33 -10.01
N TYR A 95 -5.13 12.17 -8.84
CA TYR A 95 -4.48 10.92 -8.47
C TYR A 95 -4.70 10.68 -6.98
N SER A 96 -5.21 9.50 -6.65
CA SER A 96 -5.42 9.08 -5.27
C SER A 96 -4.45 7.97 -4.93
N SER A 97 -3.82 8.08 -3.78
CA SER A 97 -2.94 7.04 -3.27
C SER A 97 -3.14 6.86 -1.78
N VAL A 98 -2.67 5.74 -1.27
CA VAL A 98 -2.61 5.47 0.16
C VAL A 98 -1.15 5.58 0.57
N VAL A 99 -0.84 6.54 1.43
CA VAL A 99 0.50 6.67 1.98
C VAL A 99 0.57 5.77 3.20
N ALA A 100 1.35 4.70 3.09
CA ALA A 100 1.45 3.70 4.15
C ALA A 100 2.26 4.24 5.32
N GLU A 101 1.76 4.00 6.51
CA GLU A 101 2.44 4.33 7.75
C GLU A 101 2.88 3.09 8.49
N LYS A 102 2.20 1.98 8.24
CA LYS A 102 2.51 0.68 8.82
C LYS A 102 2.30 -0.40 7.78
N VAL A 103 3.25 -1.32 7.68
CA VAL A 103 3.18 -2.45 6.78
C VAL A 103 3.51 -3.72 7.56
N GLN A 104 2.67 -4.73 7.42
CA GLN A 104 2.91 -6.04 8.01
C GLN A 104 2.87 -7.08 6.90
N PHE A 105 3.94 -7.84 6.78
CA PHE A 105 4.04 -8.89 5.77
C PHE A 105 3.32 -10.14 6.26
N LEU A 106 2.43 -10.67 5.42
CA LEU A 106 1.57 -11.79 5.79
C LEU A 106 1.81 -12.99 4.88
N GLY A 107 1.28 -14.12 5.29
CA GLY A 107 1.14 -15.28 4.41
C GLY A 107 2.40 -16.10 4.20
N SER A 108 3.42 -15.92 4.98
CA SER A 108 4.60 -16.75 4.88
C SER A 108 5.02 -17.27 6.25
N LYS A 109 6.12 -18.00 6.29
CA LYS A 109 6.58 -18.61 7.55
C LYS A 109 7.03 -17.58 8.57
N SER A 110 7.39 -16.41 8.13
CA SER A 110 7.77 -15.33 9.02
C SER A 110 6.94 -14.11 8.71
N GLU A 111 6.50 -13.43 9.73
CA GLU A 111 5.77 -12.19 9.60
C GLU A 111 6.63 -11.08 10.15
N VAL A 112 6.75 -10.01 9.40
CA VAL A 112 7.52 -8.84 9.82
C VAL A 112 6.59 -7.65 9.85
N ALA A 113 6.45 -7.05 11.02
CA ALA A 113 5.68 -5.83 11.18
C ALA A 113 6.64 -4.65 11.21
N VAL A 114 6.41 -3.68 10.35
CA VAL A 114 7.26 -2.51 10.25
C VAL A 114 6.41 -1.26 10.34
N ASP A 115 6.81 -0.39 11.25
CA ASP A 115 6.18 0.89 11.49
C ASP A 115 7.27 1.94 11.35
N GLN A 116 6.96 3.09 10.75
CA GLN A 116 7.95 4.14 10.58
C GLN A 116 8.53 4.64 11.90
N GLN A 117 7.81 4.44 12.99
CA GLN A 117 8.27 4.84 14.31
C GLN A 117 9.28 3.88 14.92
N TYR A 118 9.48 2.71 14.30
CA TYR A 118 10.33 1.65 14.85
C TYR A 118 11.43 1.26 13.91
N GLU A 119 12.10 2.23 13.36
CA GLU A 119 13.16 1.96 12.37
C GLU A 119 14.26 1.05 12.89
N GLY A 120 14.56 1.15 14.19
CA GLY A 120 15.59 0.30 14.80
C GLY A 120 15.21 -1.16 14.94
N GLU A 121 13.95 -1.51 14.69
CA GLU A 121 13.47 -2.88 14.84
C GLU A 121 13.28 -3.60 13.51
N ILE A 122 13.79 -3.01 12.47
CA ILE A 122 13.68 -3.55 11.13
C ILE A 122 14.40 -4.88 11.04
N GLY A 123 13.75 -5.84 10.42
CA GLY A 123 14.32 -7.17 10.29
C GLY A 123 13.99 -8.11 11.43
N ARG A 124 13.35 -7.63 12.48
CA ARG A 124 12.89 -8.50 13.56
C ARG A 124 11.72 -9.34 13.02
N ALA A 125 11.93 -10.61 12.90
CA ALA A 125 10.93 -11.53 12.39
C ALA A 125 10.27 -12.27 13.54
N HIS A 126 8.97 -12.46 13.43
CA HIS A 126 8.20 -13.28 14.35
C HIS A 126 7.75 -14.52 13.59
N VAL A 127 8.16 -15.62 14.10
CA VAL A 127 7.90 -16.89 13.43
C VAL A 127 6.88 -17.69 14.22
#